data_e28cec24bf50aa6bef18e258a1abd2af
#
_entry.id   e28cec24bf50aa6bef18e258a1abd2af
#
_cell.length_a   1.000
_cell.length_b   1.000
_cell.length_c   1.000
_cell.angle_alpha   90.00
_cell.angle_beta   90.00
_cell.angle_gamma   90.00
#
_symmetry.space_group_name_H-M   'P 1'
#
loop_
_entity.id
_entity.type
_entity.pdbx_description
1 polymer ?
#
loop_
_entity_poly.entity_id
_entity_poly.type
_entity_poly.pdbx_seq_one_letter_code
_entity_poly.pdbx_strand_id
1 'polypeptide(L)'
;NVAIGNIALGANTTANNNTAVGYNSLAVNTTGHENTAVGTVSLDANTTGDLNTALGYGALGANTTADNNTAVGYFALTANTTGDRNVAVGTYALDANTTGRFNTAVGYNSGTGITTASNNTYMGDHSGALTTTGAANTAVGMSALYANTTASNNTAVGYSALIANTTGASNTAVGNNALDANTTAGNNTAVGTGALGANTTASNNTAIGYNALTANTTAINNTAVGANSGDAITTGRYNTYLGYDTGTDDTTGEFNVGIGGFALQNITTVSNLTAVGYASLSENTSGVGNSAFGYYGLFANTTGDNNTAVGYGALDANTTADNNTAVGMNALTANTTGANNTSVGMNSLDANTTGDYNTAIGTSALSAN
;
A
#
# COMPACT_ATOMS: atom_id res chain seq x y z
N ASN A 1 -16.20 -47.32 2.25
CA ASN A 1 -16.85 -46.46 1.25
C ASN A 1 -18.34 -46.30 1.56
N VAL A 2 -18.89 -45.09 1.31
CA VAL A 2 -20.32 -44.78 1.33
C VAL A 2 -20.71 -44.28 -0.05
N ALA A 3 -21.72 -44.89 -0.68
CA ALA A 3 -22.22 -44.46 -1.99
C ALA A 3 -23.75 -44.35 -1.95
N ILE A 4 -24.30 -43.15 -2.21
CA ILE A 4 -25.73 -42.88 -2.23
C ILE A 4 -26.10 -42.07 -3.48
N GLY A 5 -26.73 -42.66 -4.43
CA GLY A 5 -27.13 -42.02 -5.69
C GLY A 5 -26.88 -42.92 -6.92
N ASN A 6 -27.46 -42.51 -8.05
CA ASN A 6 -27.25 -43.21 -9.31
C ASN A 6 -25.83 -42.99 -9.80
N ILE A 7 -25.07 -44.06 -10.07
CA ILE A 7 -23.65 -44.12 -10.50
C ILE A 7 -22.67 -43.50 -9.46
N ALA A 8 -23.09 -43.28 -8.21
CA ALA A 8 -22.17 -42.86 -7.15
C ALA A 8 -21.10 -43.96 -6.91
N LEU A 9 -19.78 -43.58 -6.96
CA LEU A 9 -18.65 -44.52 -6.88
C LEU A 9 -18.72 -45.67 -7.88
N GLY A 10 -19.29 -45.46 -9.06
CA GLY A 10 -19.62 -46.51 -10.01
C GLY A 10 -18.43 -47.35 -10.51
N ALA A 11 -17.25 -46.72 -10.67
CA ALA A 11 -16.03 -47.39 -11.17
C ALA A 11 -15.02 -47.81 -10.07
N ASN A 12 -15.40 -47.68 -8.79
CA ASN A 12 -14.46 -47.98 -7.68
C ASN A 12 -14.03 -49.44 -7.68
N THR A 13 -12.71 -49.66 -7.71
CA THR A 13 -12.17 -51.02 -7.73
C THR A 13 -11.50 -51.39 -6.39
N THR A 14 -10.49 -50.64 -5.96
CA THR A 14 -9.68 -50.98 -4.76
C THR A 14 -9.63 -49.86 -3.74
N ALA A 15 -10.20 -48.67 -4.07
CA ALA A 15 -10.12 -47.50 -3.21
C ALA A 15 -10.99 -47.67 -1.95
N ASN A 16 -10.50 -47.08 -0.85
CA ASN A 16 -11.12 -47.16 0.47
C ASN A 16 -11.45 -45.76 1.01
N ASN A 17 -12.32 -45.72 2.01
CA ASN A 17 -12.63 -44.48 2.79
C ASN A 17 -13.23 -43.35 1.98
N ASN A 18 -13.89 -43.64 0.85
CA ASN A 18 -14.57 -42.65 0.05
C ASN A 18 -16.03 -42.46 0.47
N THR A 19 -16.52 -41.23 0.43
CA THR A 19 -17.95 -40.91 0.60
C THR A 19 -18.45 -40.22 -0.65
N ALA A 20 -19.45 -40.77 -1.34
CA ALA A 20 -20.07 -40.21 -2.52
C ALA A 20 -21.60 -40.15 -2.36
N VAL A 21 -22.17 -38.94 -2.41
CA VAL A 21 -23.62 -38.72 -2.28
C VAL A 21 -24.08 -37.81 -3.41
N GLY A 22 -24.86 -38.33 -4.35
CA GLY A 22 -25.40 -37.60 -5.48
C GLY A 22 -25.34 -38.35 -6.79
N TYR A 23 -26.04 -37.87 -7.82
CA TYR A 23 -25.98 -38.39 -9.19
C TYR A 23 -24.55 -38.19 -9.74
N ASN A 24 -23.89 -39.24 -10.24
CA ASN A 24 -22.54 -39.27 -10.78
C ASN A 24 -21.46 -38.71 -9.80
N SER A 25 -21.71 -38.74 -8.51
CA SER A 25 -20.71 -38.31 -7.53
C SER A 25 -19.54 -39.32 -7.49
N LEU A 26 -18.30 -38.88 -7.69
CA LEU A 26 -17.07 -39.72 -7.71
C LEU A 26 -17.20 -40.91 -8.68
N ALA A 27 -17.85 -40.71 -9.83
CA ALA A 27 -18.34 -41.77 -10.69
C ALA A 27 -17.24 -42.64 -11.32
N VAL A 28 -16.09 -42.07 -11.71
CA VAL A 28 -15.00 -42.77 -12.39
C VAL A 28 -13.79 -43.08 -11.50
N ASN A 29 -13.90 -42.85 -10.19
CA ASN A 29 -12.82 -43.11 -9.25
C ASN A 29 -12.46 -44.61 -9.24
N THR A 30 -11.20 -44.94 -9.52
CA THR A 30 -10.72 -46.31 -9.55
C THR A 30 -9.93 -46.67 -8.30
N THR A 31 -8.90 -45.90 -7.98
CA THR A 31 -7.96 -46.17 -6.87
C THR A 31 -7.79 -45.00 -5.89
N GLY A 32 -8.42 -43.84 -6.12
CA GLY A 32 -8.32 -42.69 -5.23
C GLY A 32 -8.98 -42.94 -3.86
N HIS A 33 -8.27 -42.64 -2.79
CA HIS A 33 -8.67 -42.91 -1.40
C HIS A 33 -9.09 -41.59 -0.66
N GLU A 34 -9.90 -41.80 0.39
CA GLU A 34 -10.21 -40.73 1.37
C GLU A 34 -10.86 -39.45 0.75
N ASN A 35 -11.60 -39.63 -0.33
CA ASN A 35 -12.33 -38.53 -0.97
C ASN A 35 -13.74 -38.39 -0.42
N THR A 36 -14.22 -37.17 -0.26
CA THR A 36 -15.59 -36.85 0.08
C THR A 36 -16.23 -36.04 -1.05
N ALA A 37 -17.25 -36.60 -1.70
CA ALA A 37 -17.97 -35.94 -2.78
C ALA A 37 -19.48 -35.92 -2.50
N VAL A 38 -20.06 -34.75 -2.32
CA VAL A 38 -21.47 -34.58 -2.04
C VAL A 38 -22.07 -33.54 -3.01
N GLY A 39 -22.91 -33.98 -3.89
CA GLY A 39 -23.56 -33.16 -4.93
C GLY A 39 -23.61 -33.88 -6.27
N THR A 40 -24.48 -33.42 -7.18
CA THR A 40 -24.53 -33.91 -8.56
C THR A 40 -23.22 -33.58 -9.27
N VAL A 41 -22.62 -34.52 -9.95
CA VAL A 41 -21.33 -34.46 -10.68
C VAL A 41 -20.19 -33.83 -9.86
N SER A 42 -20.19 -34.04 -8.55
CA SER A 42 -19.07 -33.66 -7.68
C SER A 42 -17.93 -34.67 -7.81
N LEU A 43 -16.70 -34.18 -8.08
CA LEU A 43 -15.49 -34.99 -8.23
C LEU A 43 -15.65 -36.13 -9.24
N ASP A 44 -16.50 -35.98 -10.25
CA ASP A 44 -16.95 -37.05 -11.13
C ASP A 44 -15.88 -37.54 -12.10
N ALA A 45 -14.88 -36.73 -12.44
CA ALA A 45 -13.74 -37.13 -13.30
C ALA A 45 -12.55 -37.72 -12.52
N ASN A 46 -12.58 -37.78 -11.18
CA ASN A 46 -11.46 -38.28 -10.39
C ASN A 46 -11.19 -39.75 -10.65
N THR A 47 -9.94 -40.09 -10.95
CA THR A 47 -9.51 -41.48 -11.16
C THR A 47 -8.63 -42.00 -10.02
N THR A 48 -7.58 -41.28 -9.67
CA THR A 48 -6.57 -41.68 -8.69
C THR A 48 -6.28 -40.63 -7.60
N GLY A 49 -6.85 -39.43 -7.69
CA GLY A 49 -6.60 -38.38 -6.70
C GLY A 49 -7.13 -38.73 -5.31
N ASP A 50 -6.36 -38.40 -4.29
CA ASP A 50 -6.61 -38.70 -2.89
C ASP A 50 -6.96 -37.47 -2.05
N LEU A 51 -7.64 -37.68 -0.91
CA LEU A 51 -7.82 -36.65 0.12
C LEU A 51 -8.55 -35.37 -0.39
N ASN A 52 -9.43 -35.50 -1.36
CA ASN A 52 -10.20 -34.36 -1.88
C ASN A 52 -11.57 -34.26 -1.21
N THR A 53 -12.00 -33.06 -0.94
CA THR A 53 -13.36 -32.75 -0.44
C THR A 53 -14.09 -31.88 -1.46
N ALA A 54 -15.20 -32.38 -2.02
CA ALA A 54 -16.04 -31.68 -2.98
C ALA A 54 -17.49 -31.65 -2.47
N LEU A 55 -18.01 -30.47 -2.15
CA LEU A 55 -19.39 -30.27 -1.69
C LEU A 55 -20.08 -29.23 -2.56
N GLY A 56 -20.96 -29.66 -3.43
CA GLY A 56 -21.71 -28.79 -4.34
C GLY A 56 -21.85 -29.41 -5.73
N TYR A 57 -22.74 -28.82 -6.53
CA TYR A 57 -22.90 -29.20 -7.94
C TYR A 57 -21.62 -28.88 -8.71
N GLY A 58 -21.01 -29.88 -9.38
CA GLY A 58 -19.82 -29.73 -10.20
C GLY A 58 -18.55 -29.31 -9.44
N ALA A 59 -18.54 -29.37 -8.11
CA ALA A 59 -17.35 -29.08 -7.33
C ALA A 59 -16.24 -30.06 -7.67
N LEU A 60 -15.02 -29.58 -8.01
CA LEU A 60 -13.88 -30.39 -8.47
C LEU A 60 -14.22 -31.34 -9.65
N GLY A 61 -15.17 -30.95 -10.51
CA GLY A 61 -15.70 -31.84 -11.56
C GLY A 61 -14.63 -32.36 -12.53
N ALA A 62 -13.63 -31.58 -12.91
CA ALA A 62 -12.58 -31.98 -13.84
C ALA A 62 -11.33 -32.61 -13.15
N ASN A 63 -11.31 -32.75 -11.82
CA ASN A 63 -10.16 -33.31 -11.11
C ASN A 63 -9.89 -34.75 -11.55
N THR A 64 -8.69 -35.05 -12.01
CA THR A 64 -8.34 -36.42 -12.43
C THR A 64 -7.42 -37.11 -11.44
N THR A 65 -6.31 -36.49 -11.10
CA THR A 65 -5.22 -37.08 -10.31
C THR A 65 -4.73 -36.20 -9.16
N ALA A 66 -5.28 -34.99 -9.02
CA ALA A 66 -4.81 -34.06 -8.00
C ALA A 66 -5.31 -34.40 -6.60
N ASP A 67 -4.48 -34.10 -5.60
CA ASP A 67 -4.68 -34.46 -4.21
C ASP A 67 -4.91 -33.23 -3.32
N ASN A 68 -5.53 -33.51 -2.15
CA ASN A 68 -5.61 -32.54 -1.05
C ASN A 68 -6.35 -31.24 -1.41
N ASN A 69 -7.33 -31.27 -2.29
CA ASN A 69 -8.13 -30.11 -2.63
C ASN A 69 -9.43 -30.08 -1.81
N THR A 70 -9.85 -28.87 -1.42
CA THR A 70 -11.15 -28.64 -0.79
C THR A 70 -11.96 -27.67 -1.66
N ALA A 71 -13.11 -28.12 -2.14
CA ALA A 71 -14.04 -27.33 -2.94
C ALA A 71 -15.45 -27.37 -2.34
N VAL A 72 -15.96 -26.24 -1.88
CA VAL A 72 -17.28 -26.12 -1.29
C VAL A 72 -18.04 -24.99 -2.01
N GLY A 73 -19.02 -25.35 -2.80
CA GLY A 73 -19.84 -24.39 -3.56
C GLY A 73 -20.19 -24.88 -4.96
N TYR A 74 -21.12 -24.19 -5.60
CA TYR A 74 -21.53 -24.42 -6.98
C TYR A 74 -20.36 -24.12 -7.91
N PHE A 75 -19.89 -25.11 -8.67
CA PHE A 75 -18.72 -25.06 -9.54
C PHE A 75 -17.41 -24.56 -8.88
N ALA A 76 -17.25 -24.71 -7.56
CA ALA A 76 -15.98 -24.44 -6.91
C ALA A 76 -14.88 -25.36 -7.47
N LEU A 77 -13.75 -24.77 -7.91
CA LEU A 77 -12.58 -25.48 -8.44
C LEU A 77 -12.91 -26.47 -9.59
N THR A 78 -13.92 -26.15 -10.39
CA THR A 78 -14.49 -27.12 -11.35
C THR A 78 -13.54 -27.52 -12.47
N ALA A 79 -12.67 -26.62 -12.97
CA ALA A 79 -11.73 -26.89 -14.06
C ALA A 79 -10.41 -27.53 -13.60
N ASN A 80 -10.20 -27.73 -12.30
CA ASN A 80 -8.95 -28.28 -11.79
C ASN A 80 -8.69 -29.67 -12.31
N THR A 81 -7.53 -29.90 -12.92
CA THR A 81 -7.13 -31.23 -13.41
C THR A 81 -6.05 -31.86 -12.57
N THR A 82 -4.94 -31.17 -12.32
CA THR A 82 -3.74 -31.64 -11.64
C THR A 82 -3.18 -30.68 -10.56
N GLY A 83 -3.90 -29.59 -10.25
CA GLY A 83 -3.48 -28.66 -9.20
C GLY A 83 -3.80 -29.19 -7.81
N ASP A 84 -2.79 -29.33 -6.95
CA ASP A 84 -2.91 -29.87 -5.59
C ASP A 84 -3.07 -28.77 -4.53
N ARG A 85 -3.64 -29.14 -3.38
CA ARG A 85 -3.64 -28.33 -2.16
C ARG A 85 -4.30 -26.96 -2.35
N ASN A 86 -5.39 -26.93 -3.09
CA ASN A 86 -6.19 -25.71 -3.23
C ASN A 86 -7.39 -25.76 -2.28
N VAL A 87 -7.80 -24.61 -1.76
CA VAL A 87 -9.02 -24.42 -0.98
C VAL A 87 -9.91 -23.44 -1.71
N ALA A 88 -11.08 -23.87 -2.16
CA ALA A 88 -12.08 -23.05 -2.83
C ALA A 88 -13.42 -23.15 -2.08
N VAL A 89 -13.86 -22.07 -1.46
CA VAL A 89 -15.12 -22.00 -0.73
C VAL A 89 -15.97 -20.84 -1.24
N GLY A 90 -17.00 -21.15 -1.96
CA GLY A 90 -17.91 -20.17 -2.58
C GLY A 90 -18.29 -20.58 -4.00
N THR A 91 -19.40 -20.03 -4.50
CA THR A 91 -19.81 -20.20 -5.90
C THR A 91 -18.75 -19.63 -6.82
N TYR A 92 -18.29 -20.42 -7.79
CA TYR A 92 -17.23 -20.09 -8.76
C TYR A 92 -15.88 -19.71 -8.14
N ALA A 93 -15.59 -20.08 -6.89
CA ALA A 93 -14.26 -19.90 -6.33
C ALA A 93 -13.24 -20.78 -7.07
N LEU A 94 -12.15 -20.20 -7.61
CA LEU A 94 -11.10 -20.89 -8.40
C LEU A 94 -11.64 -21.73 -9.57
N ASP A 95 -12.76 -21.40 -10.15
CA ASP A 95 -13.43 -22.25 -11.13
C ASP A 95 -12.64 -22.49 -12.43
N ALA A 96 -11.79 -21.54 -12.85
CA ALA A 96 -10.92 -21.67 -14.01
C ALA A 96 -9.55 -22.32 -13.72
N ASN A 97 -9.22 -22.63 -12.45
CA ASN A 97 -7.92 -23.20 -12.11
C ASN A 97 -7.74 -24.57 -12.76
N THR A 98 -6.66 -24.77 -13.50
CA THR A 98 -6.36 -26.06 -14.14
C THR A 98 -5.21 -26.81 -13.44
N THR A 99 -4.08 -26.16 -13.24
CA THR A 99 -2.85 -26.75 -12.70
C THR A 99 -2.23 -25.96 -11.54
N GLY A 100 -2.81 -24.79 -11.18
CA GLY A 100 -2.33 -23.97 -10.07
C GLY A 100 -2.45 -24.68 -8.73
N ARG A 101 -1.48 -24.46 -7.85
CA ARG A 101 -1.35 -25.15 -6.55
C ARG A 101 -1.28 -24.18 -5.40
N PHE A 102 -1.63 -24.66 -4.20
CA PHE A 102 -1.50 -23.87 -2.96
C PHE A 102 -2.31 -22.57 -3.00
N ASN A 103 -3.42 -22.52 -3.71
CA ASN A 103 -4.29 -21.36 -3.72
C ASN A 103 -5.42 -21.53 -2.68
N THR A 104 -5.72 -20.45 -1.97
CA THR A 104 -6.88 -20.37 -1.07
C THR A 104 -7.80 -19.29 -1.59
N ALA A 105 -9.05 -19.61 -1.91
CA ALA A 105 -10.07 -18.67 -2.34
C ALA A 105 -11.37 -18.89 -1.57
N VAL A 106 -11.82 -17.86 -0.88
CA VAL A 106 -13.05 -17.88 -0.08
C VAL A 106 -13.93 -16.69 -0.47
N GLY A 107 -15.05 -16.94 -1.09
CA GLY A 107 -16.00 -15.91 -1.54
C GLY A 107 -16.56 -16.22 -2.91
N TYR A 108 -17.64 -15.51 -3.27
CA TYR A 108 -18.22 -15.57 -4.61
C TYR A 108 -17.23 -15.03 -5.64
N ASN A 109 -16.97 -15.75 -6.72
CA ASN A 109 -15.99 -15.40 -7.77
C ASN A 109 -14.57 -15.06 -7.25
N SER A 110 -14.18 -15.57 -6.08
CA SER A 110 -12.83 -15.35 -5.55
C SER A 110 -11.81 -16.14 -6.38
N GLY A 111 -10.83 -15.46 -6.97
CA GLY A 111 -9.79 -16.07 -7.82
C GLY A 111 -10.30 -16.76 -9.07
N THR A 112 -11.48 -16.41 -9.57
CA THR A 112 -12.15 -17.09 -10.70
C THR A 112 -11.31 -17.10 -12.00
N GLY A 113 -10.44 -16.09 -12.23
CA GLY A 113 -9.55 -16.02 -13.40
C GLY A 113 -8.30 -16.89 -13.33
N ILE A 114 -7.95 -17.44 -12.17
CA ILE A 114 -6.71 -18.23 -12.02
C ILE A 114 -6.77 -19.45 -12.95
N THR A 115 -5.72 -19.61 -13.77
CA THR A 115 -5.55 -20.82 -14.60
C THR A 115 -4.41 -21.70 -14.11
N THR A 116 -3.22 -21.14 -13.96
CA THR A 116 -1.99 -21.85 -13.60
C THR A 116 -1.22 -21.23 -12.43
N ALA A 117 -1.68 -20.08 -11.93
CA ALA A 117 -1.04 -19.36 -10.84
C ALA A 117 -1.08 -20.16 -9.53
N SER A 118 -0.06 -19.95 -8.69
CA SER A 118 0.09 -20.67 -7.42
C SER A 118 0.39 -19.75 -6.25
N ASN A 119 0.17 -20.25 -5.03
CA ASN A 119 0.48 -19.53 -3.79
C ASN A 119 -0.33 -18.26 -3.57
N ASN A 120 -1.55 -18.18 -4.05
CA ASN A 120 -2.41 -17.01 -3.84
C ASN A 120 -3.39 -17.26 -2.68
N THR A 121 -3.67 -16.21 -1.92
CA THR A 121 -4.72 -16.22 -0.88
C THR A 121 -5.72 -15.12 -1.17
N TYR A 122 -6.96 -15.49 -1.53
CA TYR A 122 -8.05 -14.58 -1.88
C TYR A 122 -9.24 -14.80 -0.98
N MET A 123 -9.66 -13.78 -0.22
CA MET A 123 -10.79 -13.86 0.71
C MET A 123 -11.69 -12.64 0.53
N GLY A 124 -12.88 -12.85 0.01
CA GLY A 124 -13.87 -11.81 -0.26
C GLY A 124 -14.55 -12.00 -1.61
N ASP A 125 -15.70 -11.36 -1.78
CA ASP A 125 -16.42 -11.31 -3.04
C ASP A 125 -15.53 -10.66 -4.12
N HIS A 126 -15.32 -11.34 -5.26
CA HIS A 126 -14.48 -10.92 -6.38
C HIS A 126 -13.01 -10.58 -6.02
N SER A 127 -12.48 -11.06 -4.90
CA SER A 127 -11.06 -10.87 -4.58
C SER A 127 -10.17 -11.61 -5.59
N GLY A 128 -9.19 -10.91 -6.20
CA GLY A 128 -8.28 -11.47 -7.19
C GLY A 128 -8.95 -12.04 -8.45
N ALA A 129 -10.16 -11.57 -8.79
CA ALA A 129 -11.04 -12.24 -9.78
C ALA A 129 -10.43 -12.37 -11.18
N LEU A 130 -9.67 -11.40 -11.67
CA LEU A 130 -9.08 -11.42 -13.01
C LEU A 130 -7.63 -11.94 -13.05
N THR A 131 -7.09 -12.41 -11.92
CA THR A 131 -5.74 -12.98 -11.89
C THR A 131 -5.67 -14.23 -12.77
N THR A 132 -4.73 -14.27 -13.71
CA THR A 132 -4.51 -15.43 -14.59
C THR A 132 -3.27 -16.24 -14.18
N THR A 133 -2.10 -15.63 -14.22
CA THR A 133 -0.80 -16.24 -13.94
C THR A 133 -0.03 -15.58 -12.80
N GLY A 134 -0.54 -14.48 -12.23
CA GLY A 134 0.09 -13.81 -11.09
C GLY A 134 0.11 -14.69 -9.84
N ALA A 135 1.27 -14.85 -9.22
CA ALA A 135 1.50 -15.75 -8.10
C ALA A 135 1.88 -15.01 -6.81
N ALA A 136 1.75 -15.70 -5.68
CA ALA A 136 2.13 -15.18 -4.38
C ALA A 136 1.43 -13.84 -4.01
N ASN A 137 0.15 -13.70 -4.38
CA ASN A 137 -0.65 -12.54 -4.01
C ASN A 137 -1.56 -12.86 -2.81
N THR A 138 -1.76 -11.89 -1.96
CA THR A 138 -2.74 -11.92 -0.88
C THR A 138 -3.78 -10.82 -1.11
N ALA A 139 -5.06 -11.19 -1.25
CA ALA A 139 -6.16 -10.23 -1.35
C ALA A 139 -7.27 -10.58 -0.36
N VAL A 140 -7.53 -9.68 0.58
CA VAL A 140 -8.56 -9.86 1.62
C VAL A 140 -9.48 -8.64 1.62
N GLY A 141 -10.71 -8.84 1.22
CA GLY A 141 -11.73 -7.79 1.10
C GLY A 141 -12.49 -7.87 -0.22
N MET A 142 -13.67 -7.28 -0.27
CA MET A 142 -14.46 -7.22 -1.50
C MET A 142 -13.69 -6.44 -2.58
N SER A 143 -13.53 -7.03 -3.76
CA SER A 143 -12.82 -6.50 -4.92
C SER A 143 -11.34 -6.14 -4.66
N ALA A 144 -10.73 -6.62 -3.57
CA ALA A 144 -9.29 -6.47 -3.37
C ALA A 144 -8.53 -7.17 -4.52
N LEU A 145 -7.58 -6.46 -5.14
CA LEU A 145 -6.76 -6.96 -6.27
C LEU A 145 -7.58 -7.47 -7.46
N TYR A 146 -8.76 -6.90 -7.70
CA TYR A 146 -9.74 -7.39 -8.68
C TYR A 146 -9.16 -7.52 -10.10
N ALA A 147 -8.55 -6.44 -10.63
CA ALA A 147 -8.10 -6.36 -12.02
C ALA A 147 -6.71 -6.99 -12.26
N ASN A 148 -6.08 -7.57 -11.25
CA ASN A 148 -4.76 -8.17 -11.38
C ASN A 148 -4.78 -9.28 -12.45
N THR A 149 -3.82 -9.24 -13.37
CA THR A 149 -3.72 -10.30 -14.39
C THR A 149 -2.49 -11.17 -14.17
N THR A 150 -1.31 -10.60 -14.28
CA THR A 150 -0.03 -11.32 -14.26
C THR A 150 0.89 -10.91 -13.11
N ALA A 151 0.52 -9.86 -12.37
CA ALA A 151 1.37 -9.35 -11.30
C ALA A 151 1.46 -10.28 -10.10
N SER A 152 2.62 -10.33 -9.49
CA SER A 152 2.95 -11.22 -8.37
C SER A 152 3.41 -10.43 -7.14
N ASN A 153 3.40 -11.08 -5.98
CA ASN A 153 3.90 -10.54 -4.72
C ASN A 153 3.15 -9.30 -4.22
N ASN A 154 1.87 -9.17 -4.53
CA ASN A 154 1.05 -8.07 -4.01
C ASN A 154 0.29 -8.49 -2.76
N THR A 155 0.18 -7.59 -1.80
CA THR A 155 -0.69 -7.70 -0.63
C THR A 155 -1.74 -6.61 -0.67
N ALA A 156 -3.02 -6.98 -0.76
CA ALA A 156 -4.16 -6.08 -0.79
C ALA A 156 -5.16 -6.47 0.31
N VAL A 157 -5.30 -5.65 1.34
CA VAL A 157 -6.21 -5.90 2.46
C VAL A 157 -7.13 -4.69 2.65
N GLY A 158 -8.40 -4.86 2.37
CA GLY A 158 -9.41 -3.81 2.46
C GLY A 158 -10.35 -3.81 1.27
N TYR A 159 -11.47 -3.11 1.41
CA TYR A 159 -12.40 -2.87 0.30
C TYR A 159 -11.69 -2.14 -0.83
N SER A 160 -11.72 -2.70 -2.04
CA SER A 160 -11.12 -2.12 -3.26
C SER A 160 -9.62 -1.78 -3.16
N ALA A 161 -8.88 -2.36 -2.21
CA ALA A 161 -7.42 -2.19 -2.16
C ALA A 161 -6.78 -2.77 -3.45
N LEU A 162 -5.93 -1.99 -4.16
CA LEU A 162 -5.30 -2.37 -5.44
C LEU A 162 -6.30 -2.82 -6.52
N ILE A 163 -7.53 -2.31 -6.51
CA ILE A 163 -8.59 -2.80 -7.40
C ILE A 163 -8.23 -2.71 -8.89
N ALA A 164 -7.57 -1.63 -9.33
CA ALA A 164 -7.22 -1.40 -10.74
C ALA A 164 -5.86 -2.00 -11.16
N ASN A 165 -5.12 -2.62 -10.23
CA ASN A 165 -3.77 -3.14 -10.53
C ASN A 165 -3.83 -4.25 -11.57
N THR A 166 -3.08 -4.10 -12.66
CA THR A 166 -3.00 -5.12 -13.72
C THR A 166 -1.68 -5.89 -13.71
N THR A 167 -0.56 -5.18 -13.79
CA THR A 167 0.78 -5.76 -13.90
C THR A 167 1.79 -5.23 -12.86
N GLY A 168 1.38 -4.30 -11.99
CA GLY A 168 2.22 -3.77 -10.92
C GLY A 168 2.52 -4.84 -9.85
N ALA A 169 3.79 -5.13 -9.61
CA ALA A 169 4.22 -6.17 -8.67
C ALA A 169 4.80 -5.59 -7.37
N SER A 170 4.82 -6.42 -6.33
CA SER A 170 5.45 -6.09 -5.05
C SER A 170 4.85 -4.86 -4.36
N ASN A 171 3.54 -4.67 -4.47
CA ASN A 171 2.84 -3.61 -3.76
C ASN A 171 2.20 -4.14 -2.47
N THR A 172 2.20 -3.32 -1.44
CA THR A 172 1.45 -3.55 -0.19
C THR A 172 0.39 -2.46 -0.04
N ALA A 173 -0.87 -2.84 -0.05
CA ALA A 173 -2.01 -1.93 0.15
C ALA A 173 -2.90 -2.45 1.28
N VAL A 174 -2.98 -1.71 2.37
CA VAL A 174 -3.81 -2.06 3.54
C VAL A 174 -4.70 -0.87 3.90
N GLY A 175 -5.98 -0.99 3.64
CA GLY A 175 -6.97 0.07 3.88
C GLY A 175 -8.03 0.12 2.80
N ASN A 176 -9.13 0.79 3.08
CA ASN A 176 -10.16 1.08 2.09
C ASN A 176 -9.57 1.98 0.98
N ASN A 177 -9.69 1.58 -0.28
CA ASN A 177 -9.18 2.29 -1.45
C ASN A 177 -7.68 2.64 -1.36
N ALA A 178 -6.86 1.85 -0.66
CA ALA A 178 -5.41 2.00 -0.70
C ALA A 178 -4.89 1.57 -2.08
N LEU A 179 -4.09 2.42 -2.77
CA LEU A 179 -3.56 2.17 -4.12
C LEU A 179 -4.65 1.77 -5.15
N ASP A 180 -5.87 2.26 -5.02
CA ASP A 180 -6.99 1.79 -5.84
C ASP A 180 -6.87 2.14 -7.33
N ALA A 181 -6.23 3.25 -7.69
CA ALA A 181 -5.97 3.64 -9.08
C ALA A 181 -4.70 3.02 -9.68
N ASN A 182 -3.89 2.28 -8.90
CA ASN A 182 -2.62 1.72 -9.39
C ASN A 182 -2.85 0.73 -10.53
N THR A 183 -2.14 0.91 -11.65
CA THR A 183 -2.27 -0.01 -12.79
C THR A 183 -1.03 -0.86 -13.02
N THR A 184 0.13 -0.25 -13.16
CA THR A 184 1.38 -0.92 -13.55
C THR A 184 2.56 -0.67 -12.61
N ALA A 185 2.39 0.26 -11.66
CA ALA A 185 3.47 0.60 -10.73
C ALA A 185 3.75 -0.51 -9.71
N GLY A 186 5.02 -0.66 -9.35
CA GLY A 186 5.47 -1.65 -8.37
C GLY A 186 6.22 -1.04 -7.19
N ASN A 187 6.45 -1.88 -6.17
CA ASN A 187 7.23 -1.52 -4.97
C ASN A 187 6.64 -0.36 -4.16
N ASN A 188 5.32 -0.22 -4.14
CA ASN A 188 4.67 0.79 -3.32
C ASN A 188 4.14 0.18 -2.01
N THR A 189 4.23 0.92 -0.93
CA THR A 189 3.60 0.60 0.35
C THR A 189 2.56 1.65 0.69
N ALA A 190 1.29 1.27 0.78
CA ALA A 190 0.17 2.12 1.15
C ALA A 190 -0.59 1.51 2.33
N VAL A 191 -0.58 2.15 3.48
CA VAL A 191 -1.29 1.71 4.69
C VAL A 191 -2.16 2.85 5.21
N GLY A 192 -3.45 2.72 5.06
CA GLY A 192 -4.44 3.73 5.44
C GLY A 192 -5.51 3.89 4.37
N THR A 193 -6.67 4.42 4.77
CA THR A 193 -7.74 4.75 3.82
C THR A 193 -7.28 5.83 2.85
N GLY A 194 -7.40 5.58 1.54
CA GLY A 194 -7.01 6.52 0.49
C GLY A 194 -5.51 6.76 0.34
N ALA A 195 -4.64 6.03 1.06
CA ALA A 195 -3.20 6.16 0.89
C ALA A 195 -2.79 5.80 -0.55
N LEU A 196 -2.04 6.71 -1.23
CA LEU A 196 -1.68 6.60 -2.65
C LEU A 196 -2.88 6.36 -3.59
N GLY A 197 -4.07 6.89 -3.25
CA GLY A 197 -5.30 6.60 -3.98
C GLY A 197 -5.24 6.95 -5.47
N ALA A 198 -4.66 8.08 -5.86
CA ALA A 198 -4.54 8.49 -7.26
C ALA A 198 -3.32 7.93 -7.99
N ASN A 199 -2.48 7.09 -7.34
CA ASN A 199 -1.25 6.58 -7.95
C ASN A 199 -1.56 5.65 -9.12
N THR A 200 -1.07 5.96 -10.31
CA THR A 200 -1.30 5.11 -11.49
C THR A 200 -0.06 4.32 -11.92
N THR A 201 1.06 5.00 -12.09
CA THR A 201 2.29 4.43 -12.66
C THR A 201 3.56 4.71 -11.83
N ALA A 202 3.44 5.43 -10.71
CA ALA A 202 4.58 5.81 -9.90
C ALA A 202 5.00 4.68 -8.92
N SER A 203 6.28 4.38 -8.91
CA SER A 203 6.86 3.29 -8.12
C SER A 203 7.70 3.77 -6.94
N ASN A 204 7.98 2.88 -6.00
CA ASN A 204 8.86 3.09 -4.85
C ASN A 204 8.37 4.17 -3.87
N ASN A 205 7.07 4.32 -3.70
CA ASN A 205 6.51 5.24 -2.71
C ASN A 205 6.09 4.50 -1.44
N THR A 206 6.27 5.14 -0.31
CA THR A 206 5.77 4.69 1.00
C THR A 206 4.79 5.72 1.55
N ALA A 207 3.54 5.34 1.73
CA ALA A 207 2.47 6.17 2.28
C ALA A 207 1.78 5.44 3.45
N ILE A 208 1.91 5.97 4.64
CA ILE A 208 1.32 5.38 5.86
C ILE A 208 0.50 6.44 6.58
N GLY A 209 -0.81 6.33 6.53
CA GLY A 209 -1.75 7.27 7.14
C GLY A 209 -2.98 7.50 6.28
N TYR A 210 -4.00 8.09 6.86
CA TYR A 210 -5.19 8.53 6.14
C TYR A 210 -4.80 9.57 5.08
N ASN A 211 -5.14 9.33 3.81
CA ASN A 211 -4.83 10.18 2.67
C ASN A 211 -3.34 10.54 2.48
N ALA A 212 -2.39 9.78 3.06
CA ALA A 212 -0.98 10.01 2.79
C ALA A 212 -0.69 9.85 1.28
N LEU A 213 -0.03 10.84 0.63
CA LEU A 213 0.26 10.87 -0.81
C LEU A 213 -0.98 10.63 -1.70
N THR A 214 -2.17 11.04 -1.28
CA THR A 214 -3.41 10.66 -1.98
C THR A 214 -3.50 11.19 -3.41
N ALA A 215 -2.98 12.38 -3.71
CA ALA A 215 -2.97 12.97 -5.06
C ALA A 215 -1.82 12.51 -5.96
N ASN A 216 -0.92 11.67 -5.44
CA ASN A 216 0.25 11.22 -6.20
C ASN A 216 -0.16 10.45 -7.44
N THR A 217 0.22 10.93 -8.62
CA THR A 217 -0.08 10.26 -9.89
C THR A 217 1.14 9.59 -10.51
N THR A 218 2.24 10.33 -10.65
CA THR A 218 3.46 9.90 -11.33
C THR A 218 4.75 10.14 -10.53
N ALA A 219 4.64 10.71 -9.33
CA ALA A 219 5.80 11.02 -8.48
C ALA A 219 6.38 9.76 -7.81
N ILE A 220 7.68 9.57 -7.92
CA ILE A 220 8.39 8.39 -7.44
C ILE A 220 9.25 8.67 -6.20
N ASN A 221 9.58 7.62 -5.43
CA ASN A 221 10.55 7.68 -4.34
C ASN A 221 10.17 8.67 -3.21
N ASN A 222 8.88 8.84 -2.94
CA ASN A 222 8.41 9.63 -1.82
C ASN A 222 8.12 8.76 -0.61
N THR A 223 8.42 9.26 0.57
CA THR A 223 8.03 8.66 1.86
C THR A 223 7.15 9.63 2.62
N ALA A 224 5.92 9.25 2.91
CA ALA A 224 4.98 10.04 3.71
C ALA A 224 4.37 9.18 4.82
N VAL A 225 4.52 9.60 6.07
CA VAL A 225 3.98 8.92 7.24
C VAL A 225 3.23 9.91 8.12
N GLY A 226 1.96 9.75 8.23
CA GLY A 226 1.04 10.63 8.95
C GLY A 226 -0.23 10.88 8.16
N ALA A 227 -1.31 11.28 8.83
CA ALA A 227 -2.53 11.67 8.13
C ALA A 227 -2.26 12.94 7.31
N ASN A 228 -2.74 12.97 6.06
CA ASN A 228 -2.57 14.03 5.07
C ASN A 228 -1.09 14.41 4.81
N SER A 229 -0.14 13.53 5.06
CA SER A 229 1.27 13.79 4.79
C SER A 229 1.52 13.77 3.28
N GLY A 230 1.98 14.88 2.71
CA GLY A 230 2.25 15.05 1.28
C GLY A 230 1.05 14.80 0.38
N ASP A 231 -0.16 15.04 0.85
CA ASP A 231 -1.39 14.62 0.18
C ASP A 231 -1.68 15.37 -1.13
N ALA A 232 -1.14 16.56 -1.35
CA ALA A 232 -1.24 17.29 -2.61
C ALA A 232 -0.16 16.94 -3.65
N ILE A 233 0.86 16.14 -3.31
CA ILE A 233 1.93 15.79 -4.26
C ILE A 233 1.34 15.12 -5.50
N THR A 234 1.67 15.66 -6.67
CA THR A 234 1.28 15.09 -7.97
C THR A 234 2.47 14.51 -8.75
N THR A 235 3.55 15.30 -8.89
CA THR A 235 4.74 14.94 -9.66
C THR A 235 6.07 15.14 -8.91
N GLY A 236 6.04 15.78 -7.72
CA GLY A 236 7.22 16.00 -6.87
C GLY A 236 7.80 14.67 -6.35
N ARG A 237 9.11 14.50 -6.38
CA ARG A 237 9.79 13.23 -6.08
C ARG A 237 10.91 13.39 -5.06
N TYR A 238 11.31 12.26 -4.47
CA TYR A 238 12.38 12.20 -3.48
C TYR A 238 12.10 13.00 -2.21
N ASN A 239 10.82 13.17 -1.84
CA ASN A 239 10.43 13.86 -0.62
C ASN A 239 10.27 12.88 0.55
N THR A 240 10.58 13.36 1.74
CA THR A 240 10.35 12.64 3.01
C THR A 240 9.50 13.50 3.92
N TYR A 241 8.26 13.10 4.18
CA TYR A 241 7.31 13.79 5.04
C TYR A 241 6.85 12.88 6.17
N LEU A 242 7.19 13.22 7.41
CA LEU A 242 6.82 12.50 8.63
C LEU A 242 6.08 13.41 9.60
N GLY A 243 4.80 13.22 9.73
CA GLY A 243 3.95 14.00 10.65
C GLY A 243 2.56 14.23 10.10
N TYR A 244 1.68 14.70 10.95
CA TYR A 244 0.34 15.15 10.59
C TYR A 244 0.44 16.44 9.77
N ASP A 245 -0.27 16.53 8.65
CA ASP A 245 -0.29 17.69 7.72
C ASP A 245 1.12 18.20 7.35
N THR A 246 2.09 17.30 7.17
CA THR A 246 3.46 17.65 6.76
C THR A 246 3.54 17.71 5.24
N GLY A 247 4.02 18.84 4.67
CA GLY A 247 4.13 19.01 3.22
C GLY A 247 2.79 18.94 2.49
N THR A 248 1.70 19.38 3.13
CA THR A 248 0.32 19.18 2.66
C THR A 248 0.03 19.87 1.34
N ASP A 249 0.55 21.08 1.11
CA ASP A 249 0.30 21.86 -0.10
C ASP A 249 1.34 21.63 -1.21
N ASP A 250 2.37 20.80 -0.96
CA ASP A 250 3.42 20.52 -1.95
C ASP A 250 2.86 19.72 -3.14
N THR A 251 2.98 20.29 -4.33
CA THR A 251 2.50 19.64 -5.56
C THR A 251 3.62 19.07 -6.41
N THR A 252 4.72 19.79 -6.56
CA THR A 252 5.81 19.46 -7.49
C THR A 252 7.22 19.62 -6.89
N GLY A 253 7.34 20.03 -5.63
CA GLY A 253 8.63 20.17 -4.94
C GLY A 253 9.38 18.84 -4.88
N GLU A 254 10.70 18.91 -4.97
CA GLU A 254 11.59 17.76 -4.95
C GLU A 254 12.65 17.88 -3.85
N PHE A 255 13.11 16.75 -3.34
CA PHE A 255 14.21 16.66 -2.36
C PHE A 255 13.92 17.42 -1.05
N ASN A 256 12.66 17.46 -0.61
CA ASN A 256 12.27 18.08 0.64
C ASN A 256 12.25 17.07 1.79
N VAL A 257 12.69 17.50 2.96
CA VAL A 257 12.60 16.74 4.21
C VAL A 257 11.76 17.51 5.21
N GLY A 258 10.55 17.06 5.50
CA GLY A 258 9.66 17.59 6.52
C GLY A 258 9.42 16.54 7.61
N ILE A 259 9.79 16.83 8.85
CA ILE A 259 9.60 15.93 9.99
C ILE A 259 8.98 16.70 11.16
N GLY A 260 7.77 16.36 11.51
CA GLY A 260 6.98 17.05 12.55
C GLY A 260 5.63 17.51 12.02
N GLY A 261 4.61 17.61 12.88
CA GLY A 261 3.31 18.12 12.46
C GLY A 261 3.43 19.52 11.87
N PHE A 262 2.77 19.77 10.74
CA PHE A 262 2.77 21.03 10.00
C PHE A 262 4.14 21.53 9.50
N ALA A 263 5.18 20.69 9.52
CA ALA A 263 6.46 21.05 8.91
C ALA A 263 6.28 21.16 7.38
N LEU A 264 6.81 22.23 6.76
CA LEU A 264 6.68 22.52 5.31
C LEU A 264 5.22 22.54 4.82
N GLN A 265 4.27 23.00 5.63
CA GLN A 265 2.84 22.87 5.32
C GLN A 265 2.47 23.60 4.03
N ASN A 266 2.87 24.87 3.87
CA ASN A 266 2.39 25.75 2.80
C ASN A 266 3.34 25.81 1.58
N ILE A 267 4.32 24.92 1.47
CA ILE A 267 5.14 24.84 0.25
C ILE A 267 4.28 24.31 -0.90
N THR A 268 4.52 24.81 -2.11
CA THR A 268 3.75 24.35 -3.29
C THR A 268 4.62 23.70 -4.37
N THR A 269 5.77 24.31 -4.67
CA THR A 269 6.65 23.87 -5.76
C THR A 269 8.13 23.95 -5.37
N VAL A 270 8.42 24.27 -4.12
CA VAL A 270 9.78 24.53 -3.63
C VAL A 270 10.53 23.23 -3.38
N SER A 271 11.81 23.24 -3.68
CA SER A 271 12.69 22.08 -3.54
C SER A 271 13.87 22.35 -2.60
N ASN A 272 14.53 21.26 -2.15
CA ASN A 272 15.75 21.31 -1.35
C ASN A 272 15.56 21.97 0.02
N LEU A 273 14.46 21.75 0.68
CA LEU A 273 14.18 22.21 2.03
C LEU A 273 14.40 21.12 3.05
N THR A 274 14.88 21.51 4.24
CA THR A 274 14.95 20.63 5.41
C THR A 274 14.25 21.29 6.58
N ALA A 275 13.15 20.70 7.06
CA ALA A 275 12.39 21.18 8.20
C ALA A 275 12.17 20.03 9.20
N VAL A 276 12.71 20.14 10.41
CA VAL A 276 12.59 19.15 11.47
C VAL A 276 12.10 19.82 12.74
N GLY A 277 10.88 19.54 13.11
CA GLY A 277 10.20 20.13 14.27
C GLY A 277 8.77 20.52 13.95
N TYR A 278 7.94 20.68 14.96
CA TYR A 278 6.57 21.13 14.81
C TYR A 278 6.52 22.51 14.15
N ALA A 279 5.76 22.64 13.06
CA ALA A 279 5.56 23.85 12.25
C ALA A 279 6.88 24.53 11.78
N SER A 280 7.96 23.76 11.65
CA SER A 280 9.21 24.25 11.09
C SER A 280 9.02 24.57 9.61
N LEU A 281 9.42 25.78 9.14
CA LEU A 281 9.22 26.27 7.78
C LEU A 281 7.76 26.16 7.29
N SER A 282 6.78 26.29 8.19
CA SER A 282 5.36 26.07 7.86
C SER A 282 4.83 27.06 6.81
N GLU A 283 5.18 28.35 6.94
CA GLU A 283 4.67 29.42 6.07
C GLU A 283 5.53 29.64 4.79
N ASN A 284 6.52 28.78 4.53
CA ASN A 284 7.38 28.94 3.37
C ASN A 284 6.60 28.71 2.07
N THR A 285 6.57 29.72 1.21
CA THR A 285 5.86 29.63 -0.08
C THR A 285 6.78 29.47 -1.28
N SER A 286 7.93 30.20 -1.30
CA SER A 286 8.86 30.17 -2.41
C SER A 286 10.34 30.24 -2.01
N GLY A 287 10.66 30.41 -0.71
CA GLY A 287 12.04 30.45 -0.24
C GLY A 287 12.76 29.12 -0.45
N VAL A 288 13.96 29.15 -1.05
CA VAL A 288 14.77 27.99 -1.39
C VAL A 288 15.99 27.81 -0.50
N GLY A 289 16.52 26.60 -0.37
CA GLY A 289 17.75 26.32 0.33
C GLY A 289 17.71 26.54 1.86
N ASN A 290 16.52 26.61 2.45
CA ASN A 290 16.36 26.81 3.87
C ASN A 290 16.49 25.50 4.66
N SER A 291 17.15 25.57 5.84
CA SER A 291 17.27 24.46 6.78
C SER A 291 16.81 24.89 8.16
N ALA A 292 15.81 24.23 8.72
CA ALA A 292 15.23 24.54 10.02
C ALA A 292 15.13 23.30 10.91
N PHE A 293 15.68 23.38 12.11
CA PHE A 293 15.66 22.32 13.12
C PHE A 293 15.17 22.89 14.45
N GLY A 294 13.97 22.52 14.84
CA GLY A 294 13.37 22.96 16.11
C GLY A 294 11.91 23.34 15.96
N TYR A 295 11.21 23.40 17.09
CA TYR A 295 9.85 23.90 17.19
C TYR A 295 9.81 25.37 16.71
N TYR A 296 8.98 25.69 15.71
CA TYR A 296 8.89 27.00 15.08
C TYR A 296 10.22 27.55 14.50
N GLY A 297 11.14 26.70 14.10
CA GLY A 297 12.33 27.15 13.36
C GLY A 297 11.91 27.71 11.99
N LEU A 298 12.27 28.97 11.66
CA LEU A 298 11.90 29.66 10.41
C LEU A 298 10.38 29.62 10.11
N PHE A 299 9.54 29.66 11.13
CA PHE A 299 8.09 29.47 10.98
C PHE A 299 7.47 30.42 9.97
N ALA A 300 7.69 31.75 10.12
CA ALA A 300 7.07 32.77 9.30
C ALA A 300 7.78 33.06 7.96
N ASN A 301 8.81 32.29 7.62
CA ASN A 301 9.53 32.50 6.36
C ASN A 301 8.60 32.27 5.17
N THR A 302 8.51 33.25 4.28
CA THR A 302 7.71 33.15 3.06
C THR A 302 8.56 32.98 1.81
N THR A 303 9.50 33.92 1.59
CA THR A 303 10.32 33.94 0.37
C THR A 303 11.82 34.03 0.64
N GLY A 304 12.24 34.14 1.90
CA GLY A 304 13.67 34.22 2.26
C GLY A 304 14.43 32.96 1.90
N ASP A 305 15.63 33.14 1.32
CA ASP A 305 16.46 32.05 0.81
C ASP A 305 17.67 31.77 1.70
N ASN A 306 18.18 30.54 1.66
CA ASN A 306 19.46 30.11 2.24
C ASN A 306 19.60 30.41 3.73
N ASN A 307 18.53 30.35 4.51
CA ASN A 307 18.57 30.56 5.94
C ASN A 307 18.80 29.23 6.69
N THR A 308 19.57 29.30 7.77
CA THR A 308 19.77 28.16 8.69
C THR A 308 19.27 28.50 10.07
N ALA A 309 18.30 27.79 10.58
CA ALA A 309 17.76 27.92 11.93
C ALA A 309 17.89 26.62 12.72
N VAL A 310 18.56 26.65 13.86
CA VAL A 310 18.70 25.50 14.75
C VAL A 310 18.35 25.91 16.19
N GLY A 311 17.19 25.51 16.66
CA GLY A 311 16.71 25.81 17.99
C GLY A 311 15.22 26.14 18.01
N TYR A 312 14.64 26.14 19.21
CA TYR A 312 13.28 26.63 19.46
C TYR A 312 13.14 28.11 19.06
N GLY A 313 12.22 28.44 18.14
CA GLY A 313 11.99 29.82 17.72
C GLY A 313 13.18 30.52 17.06
N ALA A 314 14.18 29.80 16.56
CA ALA A 314 15.27 30.41 15.81
C ALA A 314 14.73 30.93 14.47
N LEU A 315 14.98 32.24 14.16
CA LEU A 315 14.46 32.93 12.98
C LEU A 315 12.93 32.84 12.81
N ASP A 316 12.18 32.75 13.90
CA ASP A 316 10.74 32.53 13.90
C ASP A 316 9.98 33.60 13.06
N ALA A 317 10.31 34.88 13.24
CA ALA A 317 9.66 35.99 12.53
C ALA A 317 10.25 36.32 11.14
N ASN A 318 11.27 35.59 10.68
CA ASN A 318 11.88 35.83 9.36
C ASN A 318 10.84 35.68 8.25
N THR A 319 10.67 36.68 7.40
CA THR A 319 9.69 36.62 6.30
C THR A 319 10.37 36.52 4.93
N THR A 320 11.23 37.47 4.62
CA THR A 320 11.82 37.64 3.29
C THR A 320 13.34 37.74 3.29
N ALA A 321 13.97 37.72 4.48
CA ALA A 321 15.41 37.89 4.60
C ALA A 321 16.20 36.64 4.22
N ASP A 322 17.34 36.87 3.59
CA ASP A 322 18.21 35.82 3.07
C ASP A 322 19.50 35.64 3.87
N ASN A 323 20.11 34.48 3.74
CA ASN A 323 21.45 34.18 4.17
C ASN A 323 21.71 34.36 5.67
N ASN A 324 20.70 34.15 6.51
CA ASN A 324 20.87 34.24 7.96
C ASN A 324 21.21 32.86 8.55
N THR A 325 22.08 32.86 9.55
CA THR A 325 22.38 31.68 10.37
C THR A 325 22.04 31.95 11.83
N ALA A 326 21.10 31.21 12.38
CA ALA A 326 20.68 31.30 13.77
C ALA A 326 20.78 29.93 14.46
N VAL A 327 21.63 29.84 15.50
CA VAL A 327 21.81 28.61 16.26
C VAL A 327 21.64 28.90 17.75
N GLY A 328 20.54 28.43 18.32
CA GLY A 328 20.18 28.64 19.72
C GLY A 328 18.70 28.94 19.89
N MET A 329 18.17 28.72 21.11
CA MET A 329 16.80 29.07 21.44
C MET A 329 16.59 30.59 21.23
N ASN A 330 15.58 30.98 20.46
CA ASN A 330 15.23 32.37 20.11
C ASN A 330 16.40 33.17 19.48
N ALA A 331 17.38 32.53 18.85
CA ALA A 331 18.40 33.25 18.11
C ALA A 331 17.76 33.93 16.89
N LEU A 332 17.97 35.25 16.71
CA LEU A 332 17.36 36.07 15.65
C LEU A 332 15.82 35.94 15.58
N THR A 333 15.14 35.77 16.69
CA THR A 333 13.70 35.44 16.69
C THR A 333 12.83 36.56 16.14
N ALA A 334 13.19 37.87 16.34
CA ALA A 334 12.44 39.01 15.84
C ALA A 334 12.86 39.47 14.43
N ASN A 335 13.83 38.86 13.79
CA ASN A 335 14.32 39.27 12.46
C ASN A 335 13.21 39.08 11.42
N THR A 336 12.92 40.13 10.67
CA THR A 336 11.92 40.11 9.59
C THR A 336 12.54 40.19 8.20
N THR A 337 13.39 41.20 7.99
CA THR A 337 14.00 41.51 6.68
C THR A 337 15.52 41.70 6.72
N GLY A 338 16.15 41.65 7.91
CA GLY A 338 17.62 41.77 8.04
C GLY A 338 18.33 40.54 7.45
N ALA A 339 19.25 40.74 6.52
CA ALA A 339 19.95 39.73 5.79
C ALA A 339 21.41 39.53 6.24
N ASN A 340 22.01 38.40 5.91
CA ASN A 340 23.43 38.12 6.14
C ASN A 340 23.87 38.20 7.62
N ASN A 341 23.00 37.86 8.56
CA ASN A 341 23.33 37.85 9.97
C ASN A 341 23.76 36.43 10.44
N THR A 342 24.72 36.40 11.37
CA THR A 342 25.13 35.20 12.05
C THR A 342 24.91 35.35 13.57
N SER A 343 24.03 34.49 14.12
CA SER A 343 23.64 34.50 15.53
C SER A 343 23.86 33.11 16.14
N VAL A 344 24.73 33.00 17.12
CA VAL A 344 25.01 31.72 17.82
C VAL A 344 24.90 31.93 19.34
N GLY A 345 23.89 31.34 19.94
CA GLY A 345 23.65 31.42 21.39
C GLY A 345 22.18 31.67 21.70
N MET A 346 21.75 31.33 22.91
CA MET A 346 20.40 31.58 23.41
C MET A 346 20.13 33.10 23.40
N ASN A 347 19.01 33.56 22.82
CA ASN A 347 18.61 34.97 22.72
C ASN A 347 19.71 35.89 22.11
N SER A 348 20.54 35.36 21.22
CA SER A 348 21.52 36.17 20.49
C SER A 348 20.83 36.92 19.34
N LEU A 349 21.04 38.20 19.18
CA LEU A 349 20.37 39.08 18.18
C LEU A 349 18.82 38.97 18.21
N ASP A 350 18.24 38.68 19.36
CA ASP A 350 16.81 38.39 19.46
C ASP A 350 15.89 39.60 19.20
N ALA A 351 16.39 40.83 19.36
CA ALA A 351 15.67 42.06 19.07
C ALA A 351 15.95 42.63 17.66
N ASN A 352 16.88 42.05 16.89
CA ASN A 352 17.18 42.54 15.53
C ASN A 352 15.95 42.31 14.63
N THR A 353 15.47 43.34 13.97
CA THR A 353 14.33 43.25 13.04
C THR A 353 14.73 43.42 11.57
N THR A 354 15.61 44.37 11.28
CA THR A 354 15.96 44.76 9.90
C THR A 354 17.47 44.95 9.69
N GLY A 355 18.30 44.83 10.73
CA GLY A 355 19.75 45.05 10.63
C GLY A 355 20.43 43.93 9.85
N ASP A 356 21.35 44.32 8.95
CA ASP A 356 22.12 43.39 8.11
C ASP A 356 23.55 43.23 8.60
N TYR A 357 24.22 42.14 8.18
CA TYR A 357 25.65 41.88 8.37
C TYR A 357 26.11 41.84 9.83
N ASN A 358 25.23 41.49 10.78
CA ASN A 358 25.61 41.40 12.18
C ASN A 358 26.18 39.98 12.47
N THR A 359 27.19 39.92 13.33
CA THR A 359 27.70 38.68 13.90
C THR A 359 27.65 38.76 15.42
N ALA A 360 26.85 37.88 16.03
CA ALA A 360 26.72 37.75 17.48
C ALA A 360 26.92 36.32 17.95
N ILE A 361 27.89 36.11 18.83
CA ILE A 361 28.23 34.79 19.39
C ILE A 361 28.21 34.87 20.91
N GLY A 362 27.36 34.11 21.56
CA GLY A 362 27.18 34.05 22.99
C GLY A 362 25.75 34.31 23.44
N THR A 363 25.42 33.86 24.66
CA THR A 363 24.09 34.08 25.24
C THR A 363 23.78 35.58 25.31
N SER A 364 22.62 35.98 24.81
CA SER A 364 22.14 37.40 24.74
C SER A 364 23.17 38.34 24.14
N ALA A 365 24.03 37.91 23.23
CA ALA A 365 24.95 38.76 22.51
C ALA A 365 24.15 39.65 21.52
N LEU A 366 24.38 40.98 21.52
CA LEU A 366 23.66 41.98 20.71
C LEU A 366 22.13 41.87 20.87
N SER A 367 21.61 41.54 22.05
CA SER A 367 20.17 41.36 22.30
C SER A 367 19.36 42.67 22.29
N ALA A 368 19.99 43.80 22.29
CA ALA A 368 19.38 45.14 22.23
C ALA A 368 19.70 45.92 20.95
N ASN A 369 20.14 45.27 19.89
CA ASN A 369 20.52 45.90 18.61
C ASN A 369 19.29 46.25 17.77
#